data_1df5e3e7f0883b86bb65a51af27292e6
#
_entry.id   1df5e3e7f0883b86bb65a51af27292e6
#
_cell.length_a   1.000
_cell.length_b   1.000
_cell.length_c   1.000
_cell.angle_alpha   90.00
_cell.angle_beta   90.00
_cell.angle_gamma   90.00
#
_symmetry.space_group_name_H-M   'P 1'
#
loop_
_entity.id
_entity.type
_entity.pdbx_description
1 polymer ?
#
loop_
_entity_poly.entity_id
_entity_poly.type
_entity_poly.pdbx_seq_one_letter_code
_entity_poly.pdbx_strand_id
1 'polypeptide(L)'
;MNDQYVLECIRNGFLNTKSNDAYNLNAPNLKNPSMGQAQLLIQILKNKKKGFFVECGALDGETRSNTLYMERFLGWEGVLIEADPSNYRELETKNRKAWSVPACLSIKPYPSKVTFEMRRNQGRIAKNQDNRSVKRGEVQVQCFPLYSILLALNQTVVDYFSLDVEGAELGVLRTIPFDKIDIKVSSLK
;
A
#
# COMPACT_ATOMS: atom_id res chain seq x y z
N MET A 1 -10.89 8.64 11.99
CA MET A 1 -10.63 8.09 10.64
C MET A 1 -11.31 8.89 9.52
N ASN A 2 -12.50 9.40 9.73
CA ASN A 2 -13.27 10.19 8.74
C ASN A 2 -13.27 11.70 9.01
N ASP A 3 -12.29 12.20 9.76
CA ASP A 3 -12.07 13.61 10.01
C ASP A 3 -11.69 14.32 8.71
N GLN A 4 -12.42 15.40 8.36
CA GLN A 4 -12.23 16.11 7.10
C GLN A 4 -10.81 16.67 6.94
N TYR A 5 -10.23 17.17 8.03
CA TYR A 5 -8.84 17.69 8.03
C TYR A 5 -7.83 16.58 7.68
N VAL A 6 -8.03 15.36 8.23
CA VAL A 6 -7.19 14.20 7.92
C VAL A 6 -7.31 13.83 6.43
N LEU A 7 -8.53 13.83 5.88
CA LEU A 7 -8.76 13.51 4.47
C LEU A 7 -8.11 14.54 3.54
N GLU A 8 -8.21 15.81 3.87
CA GLU A 8 -7.54 16.89 3.11
C GLU A 8 -6.02 16.80 3.22
N CYS A 9 -5.49 16.49 4.39
CA CYS A 9 -4.07 16.26 4.59
C CYS A 9 -3.56 15.10 3.69
N ILE A 10 -4.30 14.00 3.61
CA ILE A 10 -3.95 12.88 2.73
C ILE A 10 -4.00 13.31 1.27
N ARG A 11 -5.10 13.94 0.82
CA ARG A 11 -5.27 14.35 -0.59
C ARG A 11 -4.21 15.34 -1.06
N ASN A 12 -3.86 16.30 -0.23
CA ASN A 12 -2.99 17.41 -0.62
C ASN A 12 -1.51 17.15 -0.33
N GLY A 13 -1.18 16.24 0.60
CA GLY A 13 0.19 16.05 1.07
C GLY A 13 0.77 14.65 0.91
N PHE A 14 -0.07 13.63 0.69
CA PHE A 14 0.39 12.26 0.66
C PHE A 14 -0.12 11.44 -0.53
N LEU A 15 -1.21 11.83 -1.16
CA LEU A 15 -1.79 11.08 -2.26
C LEU A 15 -1.21 11.53 -3.60
N ASN A 16 -0.28 10.75 -4.16
CA ASN A 16 0.26 10.99 -5.48
C ASN A 16 -0.61 10.33 -6.56
N THR A 17 -0.80 11.07 -7.65
CA THR A 17 -1.67 10.65 -8.75
C THR A 17 -1.04 9.56 -9.61
N LYS A 18 -1.87 8.83 -10.33
CA LYS A 18 -1.47 7.83 -11.34
C LYS A 18 -0.59 8.49 -12.41
N SER A 19 0.49 7.81 -12.82
CA SER A 19 1.31 8.29 -13.91
C SER A 19 0.61 8.17 -15.28
N ASN A 20 0.77 9.15 -16.12
CA ASN A 20 0.36 9.10 -17.54
C ASN A 20 1.48 8.60 -18.46
N ASP A 21 2.73 8.55 -17.98
CA ASP A 21 3.89 8.14 -18.76
C ASP A 21 3.92 6.62 -18.98
N ALA A 22 4.66 6.15 -19.96
CA ALA A 22 4.88 4.72 -20.16
C ALA A 22 5.48 4.07 -18.91
N TYR A 23 5.13 2.80 -18.63
CA TYR A 23 5.75 2.05 -17.53
C TYR A 23 7.28 2.03 -17.68
N ASN A 24 7.99 2.28 -16.60
CA ASN A 24 9.46 2.20 -16.52
C ASN A 24 9.86 1.01 -15.62
N LEU A 25 9.64 -0.19 -16.10
CA LEU A 25 9.90 -1.43 -15.38
C LEU A 25 11.29 -1.96 -15.65
N ASN A 26 11.95 -2.50 -14.62
CA ASN A 26 13.25 -3.17 -14.76
C ASN A 26 13.15 -4.51 -15.49
N ALA A 27 12.03 -5.21 -15.28
CA ALA A 27 11.75 -6.51 -15.90
C ALA A 27 10.40 -6.49 -16.67
N PRO A 28 10.25 -5.69 -17.74
CA PRO A 28 8.98 -5.49 -18.43
C PRO A 28 8.38 -6.78 -19.02
N ASN A 29 9.21 -7.77 -19.32
CA ASN A 29 8.80 -9.08 -19.83
C ASN A 29 8.29 -10.03 -18.73
N LEU A 30 8.61 -9.76 -17.47
CA LEU A 30 8.09 -10.51 -16.34
C LEU A 30 6.64 -10.08 -16.08
N LYS A 31 5.70 -10.89 -16.59
CA LYS A 31 4.27 -10.54 -16.50
C LYS A 31 3.76 -10.53 -15.08
N ASN A 32 4.22 -11.46 -14.24
CA ASN A 32 3.73 -11.62 -12.89
C ASN A 32 4.89 -11.80 -11.90
N PRO A 33 5.31 -10.73 -11.20
CA PRO A 33 6.39 -10.77 -10.22
C PRO A 33 6.00 -11.33 -8.85
N SER A 34 4.73 -11.66 -8.60
CA SER A 34 4.15 -11.95 -7.29
C SER A 34 4.51 -13.32 -6.68
N MET A 35 5.42 -14.10 -7.27
CA MET A 35 5.79 -15.44 -6.82
C MET A 35 4.58 -16.42 -6.69
N GLY A 36 3.57 -16.27 -7.54
CA GLY A 36 2.39 -17.14 -7.60
C GLY A 36 1.14 -16.59 -6.92
N GLN A 37 1.24 -15.60 -6.05
CA GLN A 37 0.09 -15.06 -5.31
C GLN A 37 -0.95 -14.42 -6.24
N ALA A 38 -0.53 -13.64 -7.21
CA ALA A 38 -1.45 -13.01 -8.16
C ALA A 38 -2.16 -14.05 -9.05
N GLN A 39 -1.50 -15.16 -9.43
CA GLN A 39 -2.16 -16.23 -10.18
C GLN A 39 -3.30 -16.86 -9.40
N LEU A 40 -3.05 -17.20 -8.12
CA LEU A 40 -4.09 -17.75 -7.25
C LEU A 40 -5.26 -16.77 -7.08
N LEU A 41 -4.96 -15.49 -6.86
CA LEU A 41 -5.97 -14.45 -6.73
C LEU A 41 -6.84 -14.31 -8.00
N ILE A 42 -6.21 -14.33 -9.17
CA ILE A 42 -6.90 -14.25 -10.47
C ILE A 42 -7.88 -15.40 -10.63
N GLN A 43 -7.52 -16.61 -10.18
CA GLN A 43 -8.41 -17.78 -10.18
C GLN A 43 -9.59 -17.59 -9.22
N ILE A 44 -9.32 -17.17 -7.97
CA ILE A 44 -10.35 -16.89 -6.96
C ILE A 44 -11.36 -15.85 -7.48
N LEU A 45 -10.86 -14.78 -8.07
CA LEU A 45 -11.68 -13.69 -8.62
C LEU A 45 -12.17 -13.95 -10.07
N LYS A 46 -12.03 -15.19 -10.58
CA LYS A 46 -12.53 -15.63 -11.89
C LYS A 46 -12.14 -14.68 -13.03
N ASN A 47 -10.88 -14.25 -13.06
CA ASN A 47 -10.34 -13.30 -14.04
C ASN A 47 -11.11 -11.95 -14.07
N LYS A 48 -11.59 -11.47 -12.95
CA LYS A 48 -12.27 -10.19 -12.85
C LYS A 48 -11.43 -9.09 -13.50
N LYS A 49 -12.05 -8.29 -14.36
CA LYS A 49 -11.48 -7.09 -14.95
C LYS A 49 -11.99 -5.85 -14.23
N LYS A 50 -11.21 -4.76 -14.29
CA LYS A 50 -11.58 -3.43 -13.75
C LYS A 50 -11.94 -3.48 -12.25
N GLY A 51 -11.13 -4.20 -11.46
CA GLY A 51 -11.24 -4.21 -10.01
C GLY A 51 -10.44 -3.07 -9.37
N PHE A 52 -10.57 -2.97 -8.05
CA PHE A 52 -9.79 -2.04 -7.23
C PHE A 52 -8.93 -2.80 -6.22
N PHE A 53 -7.64 -2.47 -6.18
CA PHE A 53 -6.70 -3.07 -5.24
C PHE A 53 -6.12 -2.06 -4.25
N VAL A 54 -5.72 -2.58 -3.09
CA VAL A 54 -4.78 -1.93 -2.17
C VAL A 54 -3.57 -2.85 -2.05
N GLU A 55 -2.37 -2.33 -2.28
CA GLU A 55 -1.11 -3.03 -2.00
C GLU A 55 -0.32 -2.23 -0.97
N CYS A 56 -0.18 -2.77 0.24
CA CYS A 56 0.59 -2.19 1.33
C CYS A 56 1.88 -2.99 1.54
N GLY A 57 3.01 -2.30 1.66
CA GLY A 57 4.33 -2.86 1.48
C GLY A 57 4.65 -3.00 -0.01
N ALA A 58 4.38 -1.94 -0.79
CA ALA A 58 4.49 -1.98 -2.25
C ALA A 58 5.94 -1.99 -2.77
N LEU A 59 6.93 -1.85 -1.88
CA LEU A 59 8.36 -1.86 -2.20
C LEU A 59 8.68 -0.83 -3.30
N ASP A 60 9.35 -1.26 -4.37
CA ASP A 60 9.67 -0.46 -5.54
C ASP A 60 8.51 -0.40 -6.57
N GLY A 61 7.34 -0.94 -6.26
CA GLY A 61 6.19 -1.00 -7.15
C GLY A 61 6.26 -2.04 -8.26
N GLU A 62 7.35 -2.81 -8.36
CA GLU A 62 7.55 -3.84 -9.38
C GLU A 62 7.94 -5.18 -8.76
N THR A 63 9.03 -5.20 -7.97
CA THR A 63 9.59 -6.40 -7.38
C THR A 63 8.58 -7.07 -6.45
N ARG A 64 8.22 -8.32 -6.73
CA ARG A 64 7.23 -9.09 -5.95
C ARG A 64 5.83 -8.46 -5.86
N SER A 65 5.51 -7.45 -6.67
CA SER A 65 4.19 -6.82 -6.65
C SER A 65 3.08 -7.85 -6.90
N ASN A 66 2.09 -7.86 -6.03
CA ASN A 66 0.92 -8.72 -6.13
C ASN A 66 -0.15 -8.15 -7.07
N THR A 67 -0.03 -6.87 -7.46
CA THR A 67 -1.07 -6.13 -8.18
C THR A 67 -0.64 -5.67 -9.59
N LEU A 68 0.66 -5.66 -9.90
CA LEU A 68 1.17 -5.19 -11.18
C LEU A 68 0.56 -5.93 -12.38
N TYR A 69 0.34 -7.26 -12.27
CA TYR A 69 -0.30 -8.01 -13.33
C TYR A 69 -1.74 -7.55 -13.57
N MET A 70 -2.51 -7.34 -12.51
CA MET A 70 -3.92 -6.92 -12.57
C MET A 70 -4.03 -5.52 -13.18
N GLU A 71 -3.15 -4.62 -12.80
CA GLU A 71 -3.07 -3.27 -13.36
C GLU A 71 -2.78 -3.32 -14.87
N ARG A 72 -1.70 -4.05 -15.28
CA ARG A 72 -1.23 -4.07 -16.67
C ARG A 72 -2.15 -4.81 -17.63
N PHE A 73 -2.77 -5.90 -17.20
CA PHE A 73 -3.43 -6.86 -18.10
C PHE A 73 -4.93 -7.01 -17.86
N LEU A 74 -5.43 -6.62 -16.69
CA LEU A 74 -6.85 -6.75 -16.35
C LEU A 74 -7.55 -5.38 -16.18
N GLY A 75 -6.80 -4.29 -16.34
CA GLY A 75 -7.33 -2.92 -16.24
C GLY A 75 -7.80 -2.56 -14.84
N TRP A 76 -7.14 -3.10 -13.81
CA TRP A 76 -7.45 -2.74 -12.43
C TRP A 76 -6.84 -1.38 -12.09
N GLU A 77 -7.54 -0.69 -11.21
CA GLU A 77 -7.05 0.51 -10.54
C GLU A 77 -6.71 0.19 -9.08
N GLY A 78 -5.99 1.09 -8.41
CA GLY A 78 -5.70 0.85 -7.01
C GLY A 78 -4.78 1.87 -6.38
N VAL A 79 -4.35 1.56 -5.16
CA VAL A 79 -3.41 2.37 -4.39
C VAL A 79 -2.25 1.51 -3.88
N LEU A 80 -1.05 2.03 -4.05
CA LEU A 80 0.22 1.50 -3.56
C LEU A 80 0.62 2.30 -2.32
N ILE A 81 0.89 1.60 -1.22
CA ILE A 81 1.27 2.22 0.06
C ILE A 81 2.65 1.69 0.43
N GLU A 82 3.63 2.60 0.57
CA GLU A 82 4.99 2.23 0.92
C GLU A 82 5.54 3.18 1.98
N ALA A 83 6.04 2.62 3.07
CA ALA A 83 6.51 3.36 4.23
C ALA A 83 7.98 3.74 4.16
N ASP A 84 8.83 2.90 3.53
CA ASP A 84 10.25 3.18 3.38
C ASP A 84 10.46 4.27 2.32
N PRO A 85 11.03 5.44 2.69
CA PRO A 85 11.21 6.54 1.73
C PRO A 85 12.14 6.20 0.57
N SER A 86 13.05 5.23 0.74
CA SER A 86 13.96 4.80 -0.32
C SER A 86 13.23 3.94 -1.35
N ASN A 87 12.45 2.97 -0.87
CA ASN A 87 11.60 2.13 -1.72
C ASN A 87 10.55 2.99 -2.44
N TYR A 88 9.93 3.94 -1.73
CA TYR A 88 8.93 4.81 -2.31
C TYR A 88 9.49 5.66 -3.47
N ARG A 89 10.70 6.22 -3.33
CA ARG A 89 11.36 6.91 -4.44
C ARG A 89 11.59 6.02 -5.66
N GLU A 90 11.93 4.75 -5.46
CA GLU A 90 12.04 3.78 -6.55
C GLU A 90 10.66 3.48 -7.18
N LEU A 91 9.62 3.34 -6.36
CA LEU A 91 8.23 3.13 -6.80
C LEU A 91 7.76 4.27 -7.73
N GLU A 92 8.02 5.53 -7.37
CA GLU A 92 7.63 6.68 -8.18
C GLU A 92 8.23 6.62 -9.59
N THR A 93 9.44 6.07 -9.74
CA THR A 93 10.10 5.95 -11.06
C THR A 93 9.46 4.90 -11.97
N LYS A 94 8.62 4.00 -11.46
CA LYS A 94 8.02 2.90 -12.24
C LYS A 94 6.84 3.30 -13.11
N ASN A 95 6.33 4.52 -12.94
CA ASN A 95 5.19 5.04 -13.70
C ASN A 95 3.96 4.12 -13.61
N ARG A 96 3.64 3.65 -12.39
CA ARG A 96 2.47 2.82 -12.13
C ARG A 96 1.17 3.59 -12.43
N LYS A 97 0.13 2.86 -12.87
CA LYS A 97 -1.20 3.43 -13.17
C LYS A 97 -2.12 3.40 -11.94
N ALA A 98 -1.54 3.32 -10.76
CA ALA A 98 -2.21 3.36 -9.46
C ALA A 98 -1.86 4.65 -8.74
N TRP A 99 -2.71 5.10 -7.81
CA TRP A 99 -2.33 6.09 -6.81
C TRP A 99 -1.22 5.54 -5.92
N SER A 100 -0.43 6.43 -5.32
CA SER A 100 0.58 6.01 -4.36
C SER A 100 0.61 6.91 -3.14
N VAL A 101 0.99 6.34 -1.98
CA VAL A 101 1.02 7.02 -0.68
C VAL A 101 2.33 6.71 0.03
N PRO A 102 3.22 7.71 0.29
CA PRO A 102 4.44 7.57 1.09
C PRO A 102 4.12 7.55 2.59
N ALA A 103 3.53 6.46 3.05
CA ALA A 103 3.10 6.33 4.43
C ALA A 103 3.02 4.86 4.85
N CYS A 104 2.88 4.61 6.16
CA CYS A 104 2.51 3.30 6.67
C CYS A 104 1.01 3.23 6.99
N LEU A 105 0.47 2.01 7.08
CA LEU A 105 -0.85 1.82 7.66
C LEU A 105 -0.77 1.91 9.19
N SER A 106 -1.66 2.70 9.78
CA SER A 106 -1.73 2.87 11.23
C SER A 106 -2.32 1.63 11.90
N ILE A 107 -1.71 1.22 13.00
CA ILE A 107 -2.25 0.21 13.93
C ILE A 107 -3.18 0.83 14.98
N LYS A 108 -3.49 2.12 14.83
CA LYS A 108 -4.41 2.90 15.66
C LYS A 108 -5.53 3.47 14.80
N PRO A 109 -6.73 3.74 15.34
CA PRO A 109 -7.85 4.28 14.57
C PRO A 109 -7.70 5.79 14.23
N TYR A 110 -6.47 6.31 14.27
CA TYR A 110 -6.11 7.69 13.96
C TYR A 110 -4.71 7.79 13.36
N PRO A 111 -4.39 8.87 12.65
CA PRO A 111 -3.05 9.11 12.12
C PRO A 111 -2.01 9.19 13.24
N SER A 112 -0.83 8.63 12.99
CA SER A 112 0.28 8.68 13.96
C SER A 112 1.61 8.68 13.24
N LYS A 113 2.65 9.26 13.86
CA LYS A 113 4.03 9.08 13.44
C LYS A 113 4.63 7.92 14.19
N VAL A 114 5.44 7.13 13.50
CA VAL A 114 6.14 5.98 14.07
C VAL A 114 7.59 5.97 13.62
N THR A 115 8.46 5.38 14.45
CA THR A 115 9.81 5.02 14.03
C THR A 115 9.73 3.76 13.16
N PHE A 116 10.28 3.82 11.96
CA PHE A 116 10.30 2.74 10.98
C PHE A 116 11.74 2.29 10.76
N GLU A 117 12.00 0.98 10.82
CA GLU A 117 13.28 0.36 10.50
C GLU A 117 13.34 0.12 8.99
N MET A 118 14.22 0.83 8.28
CA MET A 118 14.44 0.64 6.85
C MET A 118 15.26 -0.61 6.59
N ARG A 119 14.67 -1.61 5.95
CA ARG A 119 15.30 -2.92 5.64
C ARG A 119 14.92 -3.42 4.25
N ARG A 120 14.76 -2.53 3.29
CA ARG A 120 14.24 -2.86 1.96
C ARG A 120 12.91 -3.62 2.06
N ASN A 121 12.87 -4.88 1.59
CA ASN A 121 11.68 -5.75 1.59
C ASN A 121 11.29 -6.31 2.98
N GLN A 122 11.98 -5.96 4.04
CA GLN A 122 11.71 -6.36 5.43
C GLN A 122 11.57 -5.14 6.35
N GLY A 123 11.27 -3.99 5.78
CA GLY A 123 11.03 -2.76 6.53
C GLY A 123 9.81 -2.89 7.45
N ARG A 124 9.93 -2.40 8.69
CA ARG A 124 8.86 -2.58 9.68
C ARG A 124 8.78 -1.42 10.68
N ILE A 125 7.65 -1.31 11.33
CA ILE A 125 7.48 -0.43 12.48
C ILE A 125 8.42 -0.92 13.62
N ALA A 126 9.27 -0.04 14.14
CA ALA A 126 10.19 -0.38 15.23
C ALA A 126 9.39 -0.82 16.47
N LYS A 127 9.88 -1.86 17.17
CA LYS A 127 9.20 -2.40 18.35
C LYS A 127 9.08 -1.38 19.48
N ASN A 128 10.11 -0.56 19.68
CA ASN A 128 10.10 0.51 20.67
C ASN A 128 9.81 1.84 19.99
N GLN A 129 8.67 2.42 20.34
CA GLN A 129 8.19 3.73 19.85
C GLN A 129 8.45 4.87 20.85
N ASP A 130 9.30 4.60 21.85
CA ASP A 130 9.64 5.60 22.87
C ASP A 130 10.31 6.84 22.23
N ASN A 131 10.26 7.99 22.93
CA ASN A 131 10.83 9.28 22.52
C ASN A 131 12.35 9.27 22.44
N ARG A 132 12.95 8.18 22.00
CA ARG A 132 14.39 8.05 21.76
C ARG A 132 14.81 8.67 20.42
N SER A 133 16.04 9.06 20.32
CA SER A 133 16.62 9.49 19.05
C SER A 133 16.54 8.37 18.00
N VAL A 134 16.22 8.73 16.75
CA VAL A 134 16.18 7.84 15.60
C VAL A 134 17.61 7.31 15.35
N LYS A 135 17.76 5.99 15.27
CA LYS A 135 19.05 5.33 15.05
C LYS A 135 19.37 5.27 13.54
N ARG A 136 20.64 4.95 13.24
CA ARG A 136 21.04 4.69 11.86
C ARG A 136 20.19 3.54 11.26
N GLY A 137 19.61 3.76 10.09
CA GLY A 137 18.70 2.81 9.43
C GLY A 137 17.24 2.91 9.89
N GLU A 138 16.89 3.89 10.71
CA GLU A 138 15.53 4.22 11.10
C GLU A 138 15.11 5.58 10.53
N VAL A 139 13.80 5.77 10.39
CA VAL A 139 13.20 7.04 9.96
C VAL A 139 11.86 7.25 10.65
N GLN A 140 11.46 8.50 10.83
CA GLN A 140 10.08 8.81 11.25
C GLN A 140 9.18 8.83 10.02
N VAL A 141 8.13 8.01 10.03
CA VAL A 141 7.14 7.95 8.97
C VAL A 141 5.74 8.28 9.49
N GLN A 142 4.94 8.87 8.63
CA GLN A 142 3.53 9.10 8.90
C GLN A 142 2.76 7.81 8.61
N CYS A 143 1.86 7.42 9.52
CA CYS A 143 0.89 6.35 9.27
C CYS A 143 -0.52 6.92 9.25
N PHE A 144 -1.36 6.35 8.40
CA PHE A 144 -2.80 6.62 8.32
C PHE A 144 -3.60 5.33 8.45
N PRO A 145 -4.80 5.37 9.07
CA PRO A 145 -5.72 4.24 8.97
C PRO A 145 -6.08 3.96 7.50
N LEU A 146 -6.21 2.70 7.13
CA LEU A 146 -6.60 2.31 5.77
C LEU A 146 -7.90 3.02 5.34
N TYR A 147 -8.88 3.08 6.24
CA TYR A 147 -10.16 3.73 5.97
C TYR A 147 -10.02 5.21 5.59
N SER A 148 -9.10 5.95 6.22
CA SER A 148 -8.85 7.35 5.88
C SER A 148 -8.26 7.50 4.47
N ILE A 149 -7.35 6.60 4.06
CA ILE A 149 -6.78 6.61 2.71
C ILE A 149 -7.88 6.30 1.67
N LEU A 150 -8.71 5.30 1.93
CA LEU A 150 -9.79 4.92 1.04
C LEU A 150 -10.84 6.03 0.91
N LEU A 151 -11.22 6.69 2.01
CA LEU A 151 -12.12 7.85 1.96
C LEU A 151 -11.51 9.03 1.20
N ALA A 152 -10.21 9.26 1.31
CA ALA A 152 -9.53 10.30 0.52
C ALA A 152 -9.62 10.04 -0.98
N LEU A 153 -9.70 8.76 -1.38
CA LEU A 153 -9.90 8.30 -2.76
C LEU A 153 -11.37 8.17 -3.17
N ASN A 154 -12.34 8.45 -2.27
CA ASN A 154 -13.77 8.16 -2.45
C ASN A 154 -14.04 6.68 -2.79
N GLN A 155 -13.26 5.77 -2.22
CA GLN A 155 -13.31 4.34 -2.48
C GLN A 155 -13.62 3.58 -1.20
N THR A 156 -14.64 2.70 -1.23
CA THR A 156 -15.02 1.86 -0.07
C THR A 156 -15.15 0.38 -0.41
N VAL A 157 -15.05 0.04 -1.71
CA VAL A 157 -15.04 -1.34 -2.18
C VAL A 157 -13.64 -1.70 -2.66
N VAL A 158 -13.05 -2.71 -2.06
CA VAL A 158 -11.70 -3.21 -2.37
C VAL A 158 -11.82 -4.67 -2.81
N ASP A 159 -11.51 -4.93 -4.07
CA ASP A 159 -11.55 -6.31 -4.58
C ASP A 159 -10.39 -7.15 -4.07
N TYR A 160 -9.25 -6.52 -3.86
CA TYR A 160 -8.07 -7.18 -3.32
C TYR A 160 -7.25 -6.28 -2.40
N PHE A 161 -6.98 -6.76 -1.21
CA PHE A 161 -6.08 -6.12 -0.25
C PHE A 161 -4.85 -7.00 0.01
N SER A 162 -3.70 -6.58 -0.50
CA SER A 162 -2.39 -7.16 -0.20
C SER A 162 -1.78 -6.42 1.00
N LEU A 163 -1.57 -7.11 2.10
CA LEU A 163 -1.01 -6.55 3.33
C LEU A 163 0.27 -7.30 3.70
N ASP A 164 1.40 -6.63 3.51
CA ASP A 164 2.75 -7.11 3.81
C ASP A 164 3.49 -6.00 4.58
N VAL A 165 3.36 -6.00 5.92
CA VAL A 165 3.86 -4.92 6.79
C VAL A 165 4.75 -5.45 7.92
N GLU A 166 5.28 -6.66 7.73
CA GLU A 166 6.34 -7.27 8.54
C GLU A 166 6.03 -7.25 10.05
N GLY A 167 4.86 -7.82 10.40
CA GLY A 167 4.41 -8.06 11.76
C GLY A 167 3.44 -7.05 12.35
N ALA A 168 2.96 -6.08 11.56
CA ALA A 168 1.93 -5.13 11.98
C ALA A 168 0.52 -5.49 11.46
N GLU A 169 0.37 -6.59 10.70
CA GLU A 169 -0.85 -6.99 9.99
C GLU A 169 -2.07 -7.02 10.91
N LEU A 170 -1.97 -7.73 12.03
CA LEU A 170 -3.07 -7.82 13.00
C LEU A 170 -3.45 -6.47 13.58
N GLY A 171 -2.45 -5.61 13.85
CA GLY A 171 -2.67 -4.24 14.32
C GLY A 171 -3.46 -3.42 13.31
N VAL A 172 -3.09 -3.49 12.04
CA VAL A 172 -3.78 -2.81 10.93
C VAL A 172 -5.21 -3.34 10.80
N LEU A 173 -5.41 -4.67 10.74
CA LEU A 173 -6.73 -5.27 10.57
C LEU A 173 -7.71 -4.86 11.68
N ARG A 174 -7.25 -4.72 12.91
CA ARG A 174 -8.07 -4.25 14.04
C ARG A 174 -8.58 -2.82 13.90
N THR A 175 -7.96 -2.01 13.03
CA THR A 175 -8.39 -0.63 12.78
C THR A 175 -9.39 -0.50 11.63
N ILE A 176 -9.63 -1.58 10.87
CA ILE A 176 -10.51 -1.54 9.70
C ILE A 176 -11.97 -1.62 10.15
N PRO A 177 -12.80 -0.62 9.82
CA PRO A 177 -14.24 -0.68 10.07
C PRO A 177 -14.92 -1.52 8.96
N PHE A 178 -14.93 -2.84 9.12
CA PHE A 178 -15.49 -3.78 8.13
C PHE A 178 -17.00 -3.60 7.86
N ASP A 179 -17.69 -2.82 8.70
CA ASP A 179 -19.07 -2.37 8.47
C ASP A 179 -19.16 -1.23 7.44
N LYS A 180 -18.04 -0.58 7.10
CA LYS A 180 -17.96 0.59 6.20
C LYS A 180 -17.11 0.36 4.96
N ILE A 181 -16.30 -0.68 4.97
CA ILE A 181 -15.43 -1.07 3.85
C ILE A 181 -15.75 -2.50 3.44
N ASP A 182 -15.95 -2.70 2.16
CA ASP A 182 -16.19 -4.02 1.57
C ASP A 182 -14.88 -4.54 0.94
N ILE A 183 -14.16 -5.42 1.66
CA ILE A 183 -12.95 -6.08 1.16
C ILE A 183 -13.31 -7.51 0.74
N LYS A 184 -13.19 -7.81 -0.56
CA LYS A 184 -13.59 -9.12 -1.12
C LYS A 184 -12.58 -10.21 -0.84
N VAL A 185 -11.29 -9.93 -1.04
CA VAL A 185 -10.18 -10.87 -0.81
C VAL A 185 -9.02 -10.12 -0.19
N SER A 186 -8.35 -10.74 0.76
CA SER A 186 -7.09 -10.26 1.33
C SER A 186 -6.03 -11.34 1.35
N SER A 187 -4.77 -10.95 1.15
CA SER A 187 -3.60 -11.77 1.45
C SER A 187 -2.75 -11.10 2.52
N LEU A 188 -2.24 -11.90 3.43
CA LEU A 188 -1.34 -11.47 4.51
C LEU A 188 -0.01 -12.20 4.34
N LYS A 189 1.09 -11.55 4.69
CA LYS A 189 2.43 -12.14 4.72
C LYS A 189 3.06 -11.98 6.09
#